data_abbbd99a0745681b635c376098c1244e
#
_entry.id   abbbd99a0745681b635c376098c1244e
#
_cell.length_a   1.000
_cell.length_b   1.000
_cell.length_c   1.000
_cell.angle_alpha   90.00
_cell.angle_beta   90.00
_cell.angle_gamma   90.00
#
_symmetry.space_group_name_H-M   'P 1'
#
loop_
_entity.id
_entity.type
_entity.pdbx_description
1 polymer ?
#
loop_
_entity_poly.entity_id
_entity_poly.type
_entity_poly.pdbx_seq_one_letter_code
_entity_poly.pdbx_strand_id
1 'polypeptide(L)'
;VKVALSSIKDDTMSAIKVATLGSSDELKVGESCIAIGNALGYGQSVTTGVISALNREVSVSDSSSSTNYTAELIQTDAAINPGNSGGALLNTAGEVIGINSVKYSDTSVEGIGYAIPMDTAKPIIEELITKEKVDESNSAYLGIAGVDVTSDVAKTYNMPTGVYVAQVMEGAAAEQAGIQKGDIITKFDGKDVTSMEELSSNMQYYAAGTTVDVVIERSSNGQYEEQTISVTLGKKN
;
A
#
# COMPACT_ATOMS: atom_id res chain seq x y z
N VAL A 1 -4.26 6.30 -9.66
CA VAL A 1 -4.01 7.62 -10.25
C VAL A 1 -5.25 8.48 -10.03
N LYS A 2 -5.07 9.68 -9.46
CA LYS A 2 -6.13 10.68 -9.28
C LYS A 2 -5.98 11.76 -10.35
N VAL A 3 -7.05 12.07 -11.06
CA VAL A 3 -7.08 13.10 -12.11
C VAL A 3 -8.08 14.18 -11.72
N ALA A 4 -7.66 15.44 -11.76
CA ALA A 4 -8.56 16.56 -11.51
C ALA A 4 -9.58 16.68 -12.66
N LEU A 5 -10.88 16.58 -12.36
CA LEU A 5 -11.93 16.64 -13.37
C LEU A 5 -11.89 17.95 -14.18
N SER A 6 -11.48 19.05 -13.54
CA SER A 6 -11.31 20.35 -14.20
C SER A 6 -10.22 20.39 -15.29
N SER A 7 -9.31 19.41 -15.30
CA SER A 7 -8.25 19.29 -16.31
C SER A 7 -8.67 18.46 -17.53
N ILE A 8 -9.85 17.83 -17.48
CA ILE A 8 -10.35 16.95 -18.55
C ILE A 8 -11.22 17.77 -19.49
N LYS A 9 -10.99 17.63 -20.80
CA LYS A 9 -11.82 18.28 -21.81
C LYS A 9 -13.24 17.71 -21.81
N ASP A 10 -14.24 18.53 -22.13
CA ASP A 10 -15.65 18.14 -22.11
C ASP A 10 -15.96 16.93 -23.00
N ASP A 11 -15.36 16.83 -24.18
CA ASP A 11 -15.52 15.68 -25.08
C ASP A 11 -14.99 14.38 -24.42
N THR A 12 -13.87 14.48 -23.71
CA THR A 12 -13.31 13.34 -22.99
C THR A 12 -14.19 12.98 -21.80
N MET A 13 -14.67 13.99 -21.04
CA MET A 13 -15.57 13.75 -19.90
C MET A 13 -16.85 13.03 -20.32
N SER A 14 -17.44 13.43 -21.46
CA SER A 14 -18.65 12.79 -21.99
C SER A 14 -18.44 11.35 -22.44
N ALA A 15 -17.20 10.96 -22.79
CA ALA A 15 -16.82 9.62 -23.20
C ALA A 15 -16.43 8.69 -22.05
N ILE A 16 -16.13 9.22 -20.84
CA ILE A 16 -15.76 8.42 -19.67
C ILE A 16 -16.98 7.66 -19.18
N LYS A 17 -16.79 6.34 -19.04
CA LYS A 17 -17.75 5.46 -18.37
C LYS A 17 -17.08 4.85 -17.15
N VAL A 18 -17.76 4.96 -16.03
CA VAL A 18 -17.29 4.36 -14.77
C VAL A 18 -17.52 2.85 -14.84
N ALA A 19 -16.50 2.07 -14.54
CA ALA A 19 -16.61 0.61 -14.47
C ALA A 19 -17.39 0.19 -13.21
N THR A 20 -18.17 -0.88 -13.34
CA THR A 20 -18.80 -1.53 -12.18
C THR A 20 -17.76 -2.34 -11.43
N LEU A 21 -17.71 -2.21 -10.11
CA LEU A 21 -16.89 -3.05 -9.25
C LEU A 21 -17.69 -4.29 -8.87
N GLY A 22 -17.12 -5.46 -9.14
CA GLY A 22 -17.63 -6.76 -8.69
C GLY A 22 -17.02 -7.17 -7.37
N SER A 23 -17.50 -8.27 -6.78
CA SER A 23 -16.92 -8.87 -5.59
C SER A 23 -15.91 -9.94 -5.98
N SER A 24 -14.73 -9.86 -5.41
CA SER A 24 -13.69 -10.89 -5.51
C SER A 24 -13.94 -12.06 -4.54
N ASP A 25 -14.68 -11.82 -3.47
CA ASP A 25 -15.00 -12.84 -2.45
C ASP A 25 -16.04 -13.88 -2.94
N GLU A 26 -16.83 -13.50 -3.97
CA GLU A 26 -17.84 -14.41 -4.57
C GLU A 26 -17.27 -15.28 -5.70
N LEU A 27 -16.02 -15.08 -6.11
CA LEU A 27 -15.38 -15.79 -7.21
C LEU A 27 -15.20 -17.27 -6.92
N LYS A 28 -15.23 -18.07 -8.00
CA LYS A 28 -14.96 -19.51 -7.95
C LYS A 28 -13.86 -19.88 -8.93
N VAL A 29 -13.01 -20.80 -8.51
CA VAL A 29 -12.00 -21.40 -9.39
C VAL A 29 -12.67 -22.02 -10.62
N GLY A 30 -12.12 -21.75 -11.81
CA GLY A 30 -12.65 -22.16 -13.10
C GLY A 30 -13.57 -21.13 -13.76
N GLU A 31 -13.97 -20.06 -13.08
CA GLU A 31 -14.72 -18.96 -13.72
C GLU A 31 -13.86 -18.22 -14.74
N SER A 32 -14.45 -17.87 -15.87
CA SER A 32 -13.75 -17.11 -16.92
C SER A 32 -13.47 -15.68 -16.47
N CYS A 33 -12.29 -15.20 -16.82
CA CYS A 33 -11.89 -13.81 -16.55
C CYS A 33 -11.24 -13.17 -17.78
N ILE A 34 -11.22 -11.83 -17.78
CA ILE A 34 -10.71 -11.00 -18.85
C ILE A 34 -9.76 -9.99 -18.24
N ALA A 35 -8.48 -10.01 -18.67
CA ALA A 35 -7.51 -9.01 -18.26
C ALA A 35 -7.36 -7.94 -19.35
N ILE A 36 -7.48 -6.66 -18.95
CA ILE A 36 -7.36 -5.52 -19.86
C ILE A 36 -6.21 -4.63 -19.42
N GLY A 37 -5.44 -4.14 -20.38
CA GLY A 37 -4.37 -3.19 -20.12
C GLY A 37 -3.80 -2.63 -21.42
N ASN A 38 -2.66 -1.93 -21.32
CA ASN A 38 -1.92 -1.41 -22.46
C ASN A 38 -0.56 -2.08 -22.53
N ALA A 39 -0.55 -3.35 -22.96
CA ALA A 39 0.66 -4.15 -22.99
C ALA A 39 1.73 -3.51 -23.88
N LEU A 40 2.91 -3.27 -23.30
CA LEU A 40 4.09 -2.72 -23.97
C LEU A 40 3.89 -1.35 -24.64
N GLY A 41 2.80 -0.62 -24.32
CA GLY A 41 2.51 0.69 -24.91
C GLY A 41 2.00 0.65 -26.35
N TYR A 42 1.71 -0.54 -26.90
CA TYR A 42 1.19 -0.71 -28.26
C TYR A 42 -0.34 -0.55 -28.38
N GLY A 43 -0.98 -0.04 -27.35
CA GLY A 43 -2.42 0.15 -27.30
C GLY A 43 -3.12 -0.84 -26.37
N GLN A 44 -4.46 -0.74 -26.32
CA GLN A 44 -5.27 -1.63 -25.49
C GLN A 44 -5.07 -3.09 -25.89
N SER A 45 -4.74 -3.92 -24.93
CA SER A 45 -4.66 -5.38 -25.08
C SER A 45 -5.68 -6.05 -24.15
N VAL A 46 -6.26 -7.12 -24.64
CA VAL A 46 -7.22 -7.94 -23.90
C VAL A 46 -6.73 -9.37 -23.94
N THR A 47 -6.60 -10.00 -22.77
CA THR A 47 -6.32 -11.42 -22.64
C THR A 47 -7.43 -12.09 -21.87
N THR A 48 -7.70 -13.36 -22.14
CA THR A 48 -8.74 -14.14 -21.47
C THR A 48 -8.13 -15.38 -20.83
N GLY A 49 -8.73 -15.81 -19.75
CA GLY A 49 -8.37 -17.03 -19.05
C GLY A 49 -9.43 -17.40 -18.02
N VAL A 50 -9.02 -18.13 -17.02
CA VAL A 50 -9.87 -18.54 -15.89
C VAL A 50 -9.24 -18.15 -14.57
N ILE A 51 -10.03 -18.08 -13.53
CA ILE A 51 -9.54 -17.99 -12.15
C ILE A 51 -8.94 -19.35 -11.80
N SER A 52 -7.63 -19.41 -11.69
CA SER A 52 -6.88 -20.64 -11.44
C SER A 52 -6.79 -20.99 -9.96
N ALA A 53 -6.70 -19.96 -9.09
CA ALA A 53 -6.74 -20.09 -7.63
C ALA A 53 -7.20 -18.80 -6.98
N LEU A 54 -7.70 -18.88 -5.76
CA LEU A 54 -8.08 -17.78 -4.88
C LEU A 54 -7.23 -17.83 -3.62
N ASN A 55 -7.09 -16.69 -2.95
CA ASN A 55 -6.35 -16.54 -1.70
C ASN A 55 -4.92 -17.11 -1.80
N ARG A 56 -4.27 -16.86 -2.95
CA ARG A 56 -2.92 -17.35 -3.17
C ARG A 56 -1.93 -16.46 -2.43
N GLU A 57 -1.36 -16.99 -1.37
CA GLU A 57 -0.27 -16.31 -0.66
C GLU A 57 0.98 -16.26 -1.54
N VAL A 58 1.41 -15.05 -1.89
CA VAL A 58 2.63 -14.80 -2.65
C VAL A 58 3.53 -13.89 -1.84
N SER A 59 4.70 -14.41 -1.47
CA SER A 59 5.72 -13.62 -0.78
C SER A 59 6.56 -12.86 -1.80
N VAL A 60 6.68 -11.55 -1.61
CA VAL A 60 7.51 -10.69 -2.44
C VAL A 60 8.63 -10.14 -1.59
N SER A 61 9.86 -10.40 -2.04
CA SER A 61 11.04 -9.75 -1.48
C SER A 61 11.27 -8.45 -2.23
N ASP A 62 11.15 -7.33 -1.56
CA ASP A 62 11.57 -6.07 -2.13
C ASP A 62 13.08 -5.91 -1.92
N SER A 63 13.84 -6.01 -3.00
CA SER A 63 15.29 -5.87 -2.97
C SER A 63 15.77 -4.48 -2.53
N SER A 64 14.89 -3.49 -2.53
CA SER A 64 15.20 -2.11 -2.10
C SER A 64 14.95 -1.86 -0.62
N SER A 65 14.04 -2.62 0.01
CA SER A 65 13.64 -2.40 1.42
C SER A 65 13.96 -3.55 2.36
N SER A 66 14.51 -4.67 1.88
CA SER A 66 14.76 -5.90 2.67
C SER A 66 13.51 -6.43 3.39
N THR A 67 12.33 -6.02 2.95
CA THR A 67 11.06 -6.39 3.58
C THR A 67 10.39 -7.48 2.75
N ASN A 68 10.06 -8.59 3.38
CA ASN A 68 9.20 -9.62 2.79
C ASN A 68 7.77 -9.32 3.23
N TYR A 69 6.87 -9.11 2.28
CA TYR A 69 5.46 -9.07 2.56
C TYR A 69 4.73 -10.16 1.78
N THR A 70 3.69 -10.68 2.40
CA THR A 70 2.83 -11.69 1.80
C THR A 70 1.52 -11.02 1.41
N ALA A 71 1.10 -11.22 0.16
CA ALA A 71 -0.18 -10.75 -0.34
C ALA A 71 -1.04 -11.95 -0.75
N GLU A 72 -2.32 -11.90 -0.40
CA GLU A 72 -3.32 -12.84 -0.89
C GLU A 72 -3.85 -12.35 -2.24
N LEU A 73 -3.66 -13.15 -3.29
CA LEU A 73 -3.92 -12.76 -4.66
C LEU A 73 -4.87 -13.74 -5.36
N ILE A 74 -5.56 -13.23 -6.38
CA ILE A 74 -6.23 -14.03 -7.40
C ILE A 74 -5.16 -14.53 -8.37
N GLN A 75 -5.11 -15.84 -8.62
CA GLN A 75 -4.28 -16.44 -9.67
C GLN A 75 -5.15 -16.68 -10.91
N THR A 76 -4.60 -16.39 -12.08
CA THR A 76 -5.23 -16.60 -13.39
C THR A 76 -4.22 -17.11 -14.42
N ASP A 77 -4.68 -17.82 -15.42
CA ASP A 77 -3.90 -18.19 -16.61
C ASP A 77 -4.06 -17.17 -17.76
N ALA A 78 -4.92 -16.16 -17.60
CA ALA A 78 -4.92 -14.99 -18.49
C ALA A 78 -3.53 -14.35 -18.49
N ALA A 79 -2.98 -14.07 -19.67
CA ALA A 79 -1.64 -13.53 -19.79
C ALA A 79 -1.52 -12.15 -19.12
N ILE A 80 -0.77 -12.08 -18.02
CA ILE A 80 -0.43 -10.85 -17.30
C ILE A 80 1.04 -10.53 -17.62
N ASN A 81 1.25 -9.42 -18.34
CA ASN A 81 2.55 -9.00 -18.84
C ASN A 81 2.81 -7.51 -18.53
N PRO A 82 4.06 -7.04 -18.64
CA PRO A 82 4.35 -5.61 -18.54
C PRO A 82 3.47 -4.81 -19.48
N GLY A 83 2.75 -3.83 -18.91
CA GLY A 83 1.79 -2.95 -19.61
C GLY A 83 0.32 -3.23 -19.29
N ASN A 84 -0.08 -4.46 -18.91
CA ASN A 84 -1.42 -4.65 -18.35
C ASN A 84 -1.46 -4.62 -16.82
N SER A 85 -0.30 -4.51 -16.15
CA SER A 85 -0.21 -4.26 -14.71
C SER A 85 -0.84 -2.92 -14.34
N GLY A 86 -1.66 -2.89 -13.30
CA GLY A 86 -2.51 -1.75 -12.94
C GLY A 86 -3.82 -1.69 -13.72
N GLY A 87 -3.99 -2.51 -14.76
CA GLY A 87 -5.23 -2.68 -15.49
C GLY A 87 -6.23 -3.57 -14.76
N ALA A 88 -7.44 -3.68 -15.32
CA ALA A 88 -8.52 -4.43 -14.70
C ALA A 88 -8.48 -5.93 -15.03
N LEU A 89 -8.79 -6.74 -14.03
CA LEU A 89 -9.29 -8.10 -14.20
C LEU A 89 -10.82 -8.05 -14.08
N LEU A 90 -11.52 -8.56 -15.08
CA LEU A 90 -12.98 -8.52 -15.19
C LEU A 90 -13.56 -9.93 -15.16
N ASN A 91 -14.79 -10.05 -14.64
CA ASN A 91 -15.62 -11.22 -14.84
C ASN A 91 -16.37 -11.14 -16.21
N THR A 92 -17.15 -12.18 -16.53
CA THR A 92 -17.93 -12.24 -17.78
C THR A 92 -19.10 -11.23 -17.84
N ALA A 93 -19.50 -10.66 -16.71
CA ALA A 93 -20.48 -9.57 -16.65
C ALA A 93 -19.85 -8.19 -16.95
N GLY A 94 -18.52 -8.12 -17.08
CA GLY A 94 -17.79 -6.87 -17.30
C GLY A 94 -17.52 -6.08 -16.01
N GLU A 95 -17.64 -6.70 -14.86
CA GLU A 95 -17.36 -6.10 -13.55
C GLU A 95 -15.91 -6.31 -13.18
N VAL A 96 -15.29 -5.30 -12.57
CA VAL A 96 -13.88 -5.35 -12.12
C VAL A 96 -13.78 -6.16 -10.83
N ILE A 97 -13.14 -7.32 -10.89
CA ILE A 97 -12.94 -8.25 -9.78
C ILE A 97 -11.52 -8.21 -9.21
N GLY A 98 -10.60 -7.53 -9.89
CA GLY A 98 -9.22 -7.39 -9.43
C GLY A 98 -8.42 -6.38 -10.24
N ILE A 99 -7.21 -6.09 -9.73
CA ILE A 99 -6.22 -5.25 -10.38
C ILE A 99 -5.02 -6.11 -10.78
N ASN A 100 -4.73 -6.20 -12.08
CA ASN A 100 -3.63 -6.99 -12.62
C ASN A 100 -2.29 -6.55 -12.03
N SER A 101 -1.42 -7.49 -11.68
CA SER A 101 -0.11 -7.19 -11.13
C SER A 101 0.99 -8.09 -11.71
N VAL A 102 1.95 -7.47 -12.40
CA VAL A 102 3.15 -8.14 -12.90
C VAL A 102 4.20 -8.33 -11.79
N LYS A 103 4.17 -7.50 -10.74
CA LYS A 103 5.16 -7.57 -9.65
C LYS A 103 5.23 -8.95 -8.98
N TYR A 104 4.11 -9.66 -8.99
CA TYR A 104 3.98 -10.97 -8.37
C TYR A 104 4.18 -12.13 -9.35
N SER A 105 4.33 -11.84 -10.65
CA SER A 105 4.51 -12.87 -11.67
C SER A 105 5.98 -13.22 -11.83
N ASP A 106 6.30 -14.52 -11.83
CA ASP A 106 7.62 -14.98 -12.18
C ASP A 106 7.71 -15.08 -13.72
N THR A 107 8.59 -14.29 -14.33
CA THR A 107 8.77 -14.24 -15.78
C THR A 107 9.34 -15.54 -16.36
N SER A 108 9.82 -16.45 -15.52
CA SER A 108 10.30 -17.78 -15.92
C SER A 108 9.17 -18.83 -15.99
N VAL A 109 7.97 -18.50 -15.52
CA VAL A 109 6.81 -19.43 -15.48
C VAL A 109 5.70 -18.87 -16.35
N GLU A 110 5.40 -19.55 -17.45
CA GLU A 110 4.27 -19.22 -18.33
C GLU A 110 2.94 -19.71 -17.74
N GLY A 111 1.86 -18.96 -17.99
CA GLY A 111 0.50 -19.35 -17.59
C GLY A 111 0.16 -19.10 -16.12
N ILE A 112 0.96 -18.34 -15.41
CA ILE A 112 0.65 -17.86 -14.05
C ILE A 112 0.68 -16.33 -14.02
N GLY A 113 -0.50 -15.74 -13.87
CA GLY A 113 -0.70 -14.32 -13.65
C GLY A 113 -1.39 -14.08 -12.31
N TYR A 114 -1.23 -12.90 -11.77
CA TYR A 114 -1.80 -12.51 -10.49
C TYR A 114 -2.58 -11.20 -10.59
N ALA A 115 -3.62 -11.08 -9.78
CA ALA A 115 -4.35 -9.84 -9.58
C ALA A 115 -4.66 -9.62 -8.09
N ILE A 116 -4.61 -8.36 -7.68
CA ILE A 116 -5.02 -7.94 -6.33
C ILE A 116 -6.55 -8.02 -6.28
N PRO A 117 -7.15 -8.73 -5.31
CA PRO A 117 -8.61 -8.84 -5.19
C PRO A 117 -9.27 -7.47 -5.03
N MET A 118 -10.44 -7.27 -5.65
CA MET A 118 -11.14 -5.97 -5.58
C MET A 118 -11.64 -5.67 -4.17
N ASP A 119 -12.10 -6.67 -3.41
CA ASP A 119 -12.57 -6.46 -2.04
C ASP A 119 -11.43 -6.07 -1.08
N THR A 120 -10.18 -6.47 -1.38
CA THR A 120 -8.97 -5.96 -0.71
C THR A 120 -8.60 -4.54 -1.16
N ALA A 121 -8.71 -4.26 -2.46
CA ALA A 121 -8.31 -2.96 -3.02
C ALA A 121 -9.31 -1.84 -2.72
N LYS A 122 -10.61 -2.14 -2.66
CA LYS A 122 -11.70 -1.18 -2.52
C LYS A 122 -11.58 -0.26 -1.31
N PRO A 123 -11.39 -0.75 -0.06
CA PRO A 123 -11.26 0.13 1.10
C PRO A 123 -10.04 1.05 0.98
N ILE A 124 -8.94 0.58 0.39
CA ILE A 124 -7.75 1.39 0.14
C ILE A 124 -8.05 2.49 -0.88
N ILE A 125 -8.76 2.16 -1.95
CA ILE A 125 -9.19 3.13 -2.99
C ILE A 125 -10.10 4.19 -2.38
N GLU A 126 -11.09 3.79 -1.60
CA GLU A 126 -12.04 4.71 -0.94
C GLU A 126 -11.31 5.67 0.02
N GLU A 127 -10.32 5.18 0.74
CA GLU A 127 -9.47 6.01 1.59
C GLU A 127 -8.64 7.01 0.74
N LEU A 128 -7.99 6.54 -0.31
CA LEU A 128 -7.14 7.37 -1.17
C LEU A 128 -7.94 8.42 -1.97
N ILE A 129 -9.20 8.17 -2.28
CA ILE A 129 -10.08 9.15 -2.94
C ILE A 129 -10.32 10.36 -2.04
N THR A 130 -10.47 10.14 -0.73
CA THR A 130 -10.76 11.19 0.24
C THR A 130 -9.53 11.95 0.69
N LYS A 131 -8.32 11.36 0.53
CA LYS A 131 -7.06 11.99 0.92
C LYS A 131 -6.46 12.81 -0.23
N GLU A 132 -6.15 14.06 0.04
CA GLU A 132 -5.34 14.90 -0.85
C GLU A 132 -3.89 14.85 -0.39
N LYS A 133 -2.98 14.63 -1.35
CA LYS A 133 -1.55 14.73 -1.09
C LYS A 133 -1.23 16.20 -0.79
N VAL A 134 -0.60 16.44 0.35
CA VAL A 134 -0.22 17.79 0.75
C VAL A 134 0.99 18.22 -0.09
N ASP A 135 1.00 19.49 -0.51
CA ASP A 135 2.15 20.08 -1.21
C ASP A 135 3.42 19.92 -0.38
N GLU A 136 4.55 19.63 -1.03
CA GLU A 136 5.85 19.46 -0.36
C GLU A 136 6.22 20.64 0.55
N SER A 137 5.81 21.85 0.15
CA SER A 137 6.05 23.06 0.94
C SER A 137 5.32 23.11 2.28
N ASN A 138 4.31 22.27 2.47
CA ASN A 138 3.52 22.16 3.71
C ASN A 138 3.40 20.71 4.22
N SER A 139 4.25 19.83 3.72
CA SER A 139 4.24 18.42 4.09
C SER A 139 4.64 18.22 5.55
N ALA A 140 3.96 17.31 6.21
CA ALA A 140 4.22 16.96 7.60
C ALA A 140 5.58 16.29 7.78
N TYR A 141 6.18 16.54 8.93
CA TYR A 141 7.47 15.97 9.32
C TYR A 141 7.47 15.59 10.79
N LEU A 142 7.84 14.34 11.07
CA LEU A 142 7.91 13.82 12.44
C LEU A 142 9.27 14.13 13.09
N GLY A 143 10.35 14.11 12.31
CA GLY A 143 11.70 14.44 12.79
C GLY A 143 12.40 13.27 13.47
N ILE A 144 12.36 12.11 12.87
CA ILE A 144 13.11 10.92 13.32
C ILE A 144 13.99 10.37 12.19
N ALA A 145 15.03 9.63 12.59
CA ALA A 145 15.68 8.63 11.75
C ALA A 145 15.36 7.25 12.34
N GLY A 146 14.75 6.39 11.55
CA GLY A 146 14.30 5.07 11.98
C GLY A 146 14.95 3.94 11.19
N VAL A 147 14.86 2.74 11.76
CA VAL A 147 15.27 1.48 11.15
C VAL A 147 14.12 0.50 11.27
N ASP A 148 13.83 -0.22 10.20
CA ASP A 148 12.75 -1.19 10.18
C ASP A 148 13.07 -2.40 11.07
N VAL A 149 12.16 -2.73 11.97
CA VAL A 149 12.20 -3.96 12.76
C VAL A 149 11.40 -5.01 12.01
N THR A 150 12.10 -5.77 11.17
CA THR A 150 11.50 -6.87 10.41
C THR A 150 11.05 -8.01 11.32
N SER A 151 10.18 -8.89 10.83
CA SER A 151 9.72 -10.06 11.58
C SER A 151 10.86 -10.97 12.09
N ASP A 152 11.96 -11.07 11.34
CA ASP A 152 13.12 -11.88 11.73
C ASP A 152 13.93 -11.19 12.86
N VAL A 153 14.10 -9.87 12.76
CA VAL A 153 14.73 -9.05 13.82
C VAL A 153 13.87 -9.10 15.08
N ALA A 154 12.55 -8.91 14.93
CA ALA A 154 11.58 -8.97 16.03
C ALA A 154 11.67 -10.29 16.80
N LYS A 155 11.69 -11.43 16.09
CA LYS A 155 11.84 -12.77 16.71
C LYS A 155 13.20 -12.96 17.37
N THR A 156 14.28 -12.49 16.74
CA THR A 156 15.65 -12.69 17.24
C THR A 156 15.90 -11.93 18.53
N TYR A 157 15.39 -10.70 18.62
CA TYR A 157 15.63 -9.81 19.76
C TYR A 157 14.45 -9.67 20.71
N ASN A 158 13.36 -10.44 20.49
CA ASN A 158 12.12 -10.39 21.27
C ASN A 158 11.57 -8.96 21.40
N MET A 159 11.41 -8.29 20.26
CA MET A 159 10.92 -6.91 20.18
C MET A 159 9.72 -6.81 19.19
N PRO A 160 8.87 -5.79 19.32
CA PRO A 160 7.77 -5.56 18.40
C PRO A 160 8.25 -5.29 16.95
N THR A 161 7.46 -5.64 15.96
CA THR A 161 7.65 -5.17 14.57
C THR A 161 7.25 -3.70 14.47
N GLY A 162 7.92 -2.93 13.63
CA GLY A 162 7.65 -1.51 13.46
C GLY A 162 8.90 -0.72 13.08
N VAL A 163 8.90 0.56 13.37
CA VAL A 163 10.02 1.46 13.12
C VAL A 163 10.76 1.78 14.42
N TYR A 164 11.95 1.23 14.58
CA TYR A 164 12.84 1.57 15.68
C TYR A 164 13.41 2.97 15.51
N VAL A 165 13.18 3.85 16.46
CA VAL A 165 13.69 5.23 16.48
C VAL A 165 15.17 5.22 16.84
N ALA A 166 16.03 5.32 15.83
CA ALA A 166 17.48 5.36 16.01
C ALA A 166 17.96 6.73 16.44
N GLN A 167 17.26 7.80 15.99
CA GLN A 167 17.56 9.18 16.34
C GLN A 167 16.29 10.03 16.30
N VAL A 168 16.17 10.97 17.22
CA VAL A 168 15.18 12.06 17.20
C VAL A 168 15.90 13.35 16.90
N MET A 169 15.35 14.14 15.98
CA MET A 169 15.92 15.42 15.56
C MET A 169 15.58 16.50 16.59
N GLU A 170 16.57 17.32 16.96
CA GLU A 170 16.40 18.42 17.92
C GLU A 170 15.39 19.44 17.42
N GLY A 171 14.46 19.85 18.29
CA GLY A 171 13.38 20.78 17.98
C GLY A 171 12.27 20.22 17.10
N ALA A 172 12.33 18.96 16.68
CA ALA A 172 11.32 18.34 15.83
C ALA A 172 10.08 17.88 16.62
N ALA A 173 9.00 17.56 15.88
CA ALA A 173 7.72 17.16 16.43
C ALA A 173 7.82 15.95 17.36
N ALA A 174 8.61 14.95 16.99
CA ALA A 174 8.82 13.75 17.79
C ALA A 174 9.44 14.07 19.17
N GLU A 175 10.47 14.95 19.19
CA GLU A 175 11.11 15.35 20.44
C GLU A 175 10.12 16.12 21.33
N GLN A 176 9.41 17.08 20.76
CA GLN A 176 8.42 17.90 21.48
C GLN A 176 7.29 17.05 22.08
N ALA A 177 6.92 15.98 21.40
CA ALA A 177 5.89 15.04 21.86
C ALA A 177 6.42 14.01 22.87
N GLY A 178 7.74 13.90 23.06
CA GLY A 178 8.34 12.95 24.01
C GLY A 178 8.63 11.58 23.45
N ILE A 179 8.66 11.42 22.12
CA ILE A 179 9.21 10.23 21.44
C ILE A 179 10.74 10.24 21.65
N GLN A 180 11.33 9.10 21.95
CA GLN A 180 12.71 8.97 22.32
C GLN A 180 13.44 7.96 21.44
N LYS A 181 14.76 8.07 21.37
CA LYS A 181 15.59 7.01 20.81
C LYS A 181 15.34 5.72 21.58
N GLY A 182 15.12 4.63 20.87
CA GLY A 182 14.82 3.32 21.42
C GLY A 182 13.34 2.94 21.41
N ASP A 183 12.44 3.90 21.18
CA ASP A 183 11.03 3.60 20.94
C ASP A 183 10.85 2.85 19.62
N ILE A 184 9.80 2.03 19.53
CA ILE A 184 9.41 1.38 18.28
C ILE A 184 8.01 1.91 17.92
N ILE A 185 7.91 2.62 16.79
CA ILE A 185 6.63 3.10 16.28
C ILE A 185 5.93 1.92 15.61
N THR A 186 4.72 1.59 16.10
CA THR A 186 3.90 0.48 15.61
C THR A 186 2.64 0.95 14.90
N LYS A 187 2.14 2.18 15.23
CA LYS A 187 0.99 2.78 14.53
C LYS A 187 1.16 4.28 14.36
N PHE A 188 0.58 4.80 13.28
CA PHE A 188 0.49 6.22 12.97
C PHE A 188 -0.94 6.54 12.55
N ASP A 189 -1.63 7.39 13.32
CA ASP A 189 -3.03 7.77 13.12
C ASP A 189 -3.95 6.55 12.93
N GLY A 190 -3.82 5.59 13.85
CA GLY A 190 -4.61 4.35 13.86
C GLY A 190 -4.22 3.29 12.85
N LYS A 191 -3.25 3.55 11.97
CA LYS A 191 -2.74 2.59 10.98
C LYS A 191 -1.49 1.92 11.46
N ASP A 192 -1.39 0.62 11.25
CA ASP A 192 -0.17 -0.12 11.50
C ASP A 192 0.99 0.40 10.65
N VAL A 193 2.18 0.43 11.22
CA VAL A 193 3.42 0.88 10.58
C VAL A 193 4.47 -0.18 10.81
N THR A 194 4.94 -0.79 9.73
CA THR A 194 5.98 -1.84 9.76
C THR A 194 7.32 -1.39 9.18
N SER A 195 7.33 -0.23 8.49
CA SER A 195 8.55 0.31 7.86
C SER A 195 8.58 1.83 7.83
N MET A 196 9.78 2.41 7.68
CA MET A 196 9.98 3.85 7.43
C MET A 196 9.31 4.32 6.14
N GLU A 197 9.24 3.44 5.14
CA GLU A 197 8.57 3.74 3.88
C GLU A 197 7.06 3.91 4.09
N GLU A 198 6.41 3.00 4.84
CA GLU A 198 4.99 3.12 5.19
C GLU A 198 4.71 4.35 6.04
N LEU A 199 5.54 4.62 7.05
CA LEU A 199 5.42 5.83 7.87
C LEU A 199 5.51 7.10 7.01
N SER A 200 6.48 7.17 6.13
CA SER A 200 6.67 8.30 5.22
C SER A 200 5.52 8.44 4.21
N SER A 201 5.05 7.32 3.68
CA SER A 201 3.91 7.28 2.76
C SER A 201 2.61 7.72 3.42
N ASN A 202 2.41 7.37 4.68
CA ASN A 202 1.26 7.84 5.45
C ASN A 202 1.35 9.36 5.71
N MET A 203 2.52 9.87 6.10
CA MET A 203 2.71 11.29 6.40
C MET A 203 2.49 12.24 5.21
N GLN A 204 2.65 11.79 3.96
CA GLN A 204 2.47 12.63 2.78
C GLN A 204 1.05 13.21 2.61
N TYR A 205 0.08 12.69 3.34
CA TYR A 205 -1.32 13.13 3.34
C TYR A 205 -1.65 14.08 4.49
N TYR A 206 -0.66 14.46 5.30
CA TYR A 206 -0.86 15.34 6.45
C TYR A 206 -0.12 16.66 6.25
N ALA A 207 -0.77 17.75 6.61
CA ALA A 207 -0.15 19.06 6.63
C ALA A 207 0.67 19.26 7.93
N ALA A 208 1.70 20.07 7.86
CA ALA A 208 2.38 20.56 9.06
C ALA A 208 1.36 21.24 9.99
N GLY A 209 1.47 21.03 11.29
CA GLY A 209 0.53 21.48 12.30
C GLY A 209 -0.64 20.54 12.58
N THR A 210 -0.80 19.46 11.80
CA THR A 210 -1.81 18.43 12.11
C THR A 210 -1.40 17.64 13.34
N THR A 211 -2.34 17.38 14.25
CA THR A 211 -2.11 16.52 15.42
C THR A 211 -2.64 15.13 15.14
N VAL A 212 -1.82 14.12 15.38
CA VAL A 212 -2.12 12.70 15.17
C VAL A 212 -1.67 11.89 16.38
N ASP A 213 -2.27 10.71 16.54
CA ASP A 213 -1.84 9.76 17.57
C ASP A 213 -0.79 8.80 16.97
N VAL A 214 0.34 8.67 17.66
CA VAL A 214 1.43 7.74 17.34
C VAL A 214 1.50 6.72 18.45
N VAL A 215 1.34 5.44 18.12
CA VAL A 215 1.53 4.36 19.07
C VAL A 215 2.98 3.91 19.00
N ILE A 216 3.60 3.90 20.15
CA ILE A 216 4.97 3.42 20.34
C ILE A 216 5.00 2.26 21.32
N GLU A 217 6.01 1.43 21.18
CA GLU A 217 6.43 0.44 22.17
C GLU A 217 7.75 0.89 22.78
N ARG A 218 7.73 1.20 24.09
CA ARG A 218 8.91 1.65 24.83
C ARG A 218 9.45 0.56 25.72
N SER A 219 10.75 0.29 25.62
CA SER A 219 11.38 -0.71 26.47
C SER A 219 11.50 -0.20 27.91
N SER A 220 10.95 -0.98 28.84
CA SER A 220 11.02 -0.75 30.28
C SER A 220 11.35 -2.09 30.98
N ASN A 221 12.46 -2.15 31.72
CA ASN A 221 12.90 -3.37 32.44
C ASN A 221 12.97 -4.65 31.58
N GLY A 222 13.30 -4.52 30.29
CA GLY A 222 13.39 -5.64 29.35
C GLY A 222 12.07 -6.13 28.76
N GLN A 223 10.99 -5.40 29.01
CA GLN A 223 9.69 -5.59 28.37
C GLN A 223 9.32 -4.35 27.58
N TYR A 224 8.52 -4.52 26.54
CA TYR A 224 7.95 -3.42 25.77
C TYR A 224 6.56 -3.08 26.30
N GLU A 225 6.31 -1.79 26.49
CA GLU A 225 5.04 -1.24 26.95
C GLU A 225 4.47 -0.32 25.87
N GLU A 226 3.25 -0.59 25.44
CA GLU A 226 2.54 0.23 24.45
C GLU A 226 2.14 1.59 25.07
N GLN A 227 2.42 2.66 24.36
CA GLN A 227 2.04 4.01 24.72
C GLN A 227 1.52 4.75 23.50
N THR A 228 0.40 5.46 23.66
CA THR A 228 -0.11 6.38 22.64
C THR A 228 0.34 7.80 22.94
N ILE A 229 1.03 8.41 21.98
CA ILE A 229 1.55 9.78 22.08
C ILE A 229 0.85 10.65 21.04
N SER A 230 0.22 11.72 21.49
CA SER A 230 -0.36 12.71 20.56
C SER A 230 0.73 13.65 20.08
N VAL A 231 0.95 13.70 18.77
CA VAL A 231 2.06 14.44 18.13
C VAL A 231 1.50 15.50 17.18
N THR A 232 1.86 16.75 17.40
CA THR A 232 1.62 17.82 16.42
C THR A 232 2.77 17.82 15.40
N LEU A 233 2.47 17.40 14.18
CA LEU A 233 3.46 17.24 13.11
C LEU A 233 4.10 18.56 12.74
N GLY A 234 5.42 18.57 12.64
CA GLY A 234 6.19 19.75 12.23
C GLY A 234 6.25 19.90 10.72
N LYS A 235 7.02 20.87 10.28
CA LYS A 235 7.37 21.11 8.88
C LYS A 235 8.82 20.68 8.65
N LYS A 236 9.10 20.05 7.52
CA LYS A 236 10.47 19.76 7.10
C LYS A 236 11.13 21.09 6.67
N ASN A 237 12.20 21.47 7.36
CA ASN A 237 13.01 22.66 7.02
C ASN A 237 13.93 22.38 5.84
#